data_6635b5bd5ff4d298ce2d1747995ab0cd
#
_entry.id   6635b5bd5ff4d298ce2d1747995ab0cd
#
_cell.length_a   1.000
_cell.length_b   1.000
_cell.length_c   1.000
_cell.angle_alpha   90.00
_cell.angle_beta   90.00
_cell.angle_gamma   90.00
#
_symmetry.space_group_name_H-M   'P 1'
#
loop_
_entity.id
_entity.type
_entity.pdbx_description
1 polymer ?
#
loop_
_entity_poly.entity_id
_entity_poly.type
_entity_poly.pdbx_seq_one_letter_code
_entity_poly.pdbx_strand_id
1 'polypeptide(L)'
;MRLSILAKIIDMLSPRYCPVCGNRLNGEEESICVSCNLFLPRTDTWKDPYNNEMAKMFWHRIPIEKACALFYYKSHAFTSNILYQLKYSHRPEVATDLGILLAQEGMKVHFFDDIDGIIPIPLAPHRQRQRGYNQSEEIAKGIAQVTHLPIYTNIVRRNVFKESQTQKDRWRRNENVKEAFELYPSYRPDQEKGKNKSGSIADRHFLIVDDVCTTGATICACCQTLLKAGNMKFSVLSIGLAGE
;
A
#
# COMPACT_ATOMS: atom_id res chain seq x y z
N MET A 1 -19.79 -13.03 -18.17
CA MET A 1 -19.92 -14.35 -17.52
C MET A 1 -21.23 -14.35 -16.72
N ARG A 2 -22.16 -15.29 -16.97
CA ARG A 2 -23.44 -15.33 -16.23
C ARG A 2 -23.15 -15.75 -14.78
N LEU A 3 -23.41 -14.87 -13.82
CA LEU A 3 -23.36 -15.20 -12.39
C LEU A 3 -24.24 -16.43 -12.12
N SER A 4 -23.72 -17.40 -11.38
CA SER A 4 -24.49 -18.55 -10.95
C SER A 4 -25.69 -18.09 -10.11
N ILE A 5 -26.78 -18.83 -10.13
CA ILE A 5 -27.98 -18.53 -9.31
C ILE A 5 -27.61 -18.37 -7.84
N LEU A 6 -26.64 -19.15 -7.37
CA LEU A 6 -26.10 -19.08 -6.02
C LEU A 6 -25.47 -17.73 -5.70
N ALA A 7 -24.68 -17.15 -6.65
CA ALA A 7 -24.07 -15.83 -6.47
C ALA A 7 -25.12 -14.71 -6.36
N LYS A 8 -26.23 -14.81 -7.10
CA LYS A 8 -27.36 -13.88 -7.00
C LYS A 8 -28.07 -13.97 -5.66
N ILE A 9 -28.25 -15.19 -5.11
CA ILE A 9 -28.84 -15.39 -3.79
C ILE A 9 -27.93 -14.82 -2.69
N ILE A 10 -26.62 -15.05 -2.77
CA ILE A 10 -25.64 -14.51 -1.83
C ILE A 10 -25.65 -12.98 -1.88
N ASP A 11 -25.65 -12.36 -3.06
CA ASP A 11 -25.70 -10.91 -3.22
C ASP A 11 -27.03 -10.30 -2.73
N MET A 12 -28.10 -11.06 -2.71
CA MET A 12 -29.37 -10.64 -2.13
C MET A 12 -29.36 -10.68 -0.59
N LEU A 13 -28.69 -11.66 0.02
CA LEU A 13 -28.57 -11.82 1.47
C LEU A 13 -27.48 -10.97 2.09
N SER A 14 -26.41 -10.69 1.36
CA SER A 14 -25.27 -9.88 1.79
C SER A 14 -24.90 -8.88 0.68
N PRO A 15 -25.67 -7.80 0.53
CA PRO A 15 -25.45 -6.84 -0.54
C PRO A 15 -24.13 -6.09 -0.36
N ARG A 16 -23.37 -6.01 -1.44
CA ARG A 16 -22.13 -5.24 -1.50
C ARG A 16 -22.44 -3.78 -1.81
N TYR A 17 -21.70 -2.88 -1.21
CA TYR A 17 -21.90 -1.44 -1.38
C TYR A 17 -20.62 -0.77 -1.87
N CYS A 18 -20.75 0.16 -2.80
CA CYS A 18 -19.65 0.98 -3.28
C CYS A 18 -19.03 1.80 -2.14
N PRO A 19 -17.72 1.69 -1.87
CA PRO A 19 -17.07 2.43 -0.79
C PRO A 19 -17.01 3.94 -1.04
N VAL A 20 -17.27 4.37 -2.26
CA VAL A 20 -17.20 5.80 -2.64
C VAL A 20 -18.54 6.50 -2.40
N CYS A 21 -19.64 5.95 -2.94
CA CYS A 21 -20.96 6.61 -2.90
C CYS A 21 -21.99 5.90 -2.01
N GLY A 22 -21.67 4.72 -1.48
CA GLY A 22 -22.59 3.94 -0.67
C GLY A 22 -23.71 3.24 -1.45
N ASN A 23 -23.79 3.38 -2.77
CA ASN A 23 -24.78 2.68 -3.58
C ASN A 23 -24.49 1.18 -3.61
N ARG A 24 -25.56 0.38 -3.67
CA ARG A 24 -25.44 -1.08 -3.84
C ARG A 24 -24.74 -1.39 -5.16
N LEU A 25 -23.74 -2.27 -5.10
CA LEU A 25 -23.08 -2.80 -6.30
C LEU A 25 -24.01 -3.80 -7.00
N ASN A 26 -24.02 -3.79 -8.32
CA ASN A 26 -24.67 -4.84 -9.10
C ASN A 26 -23.74 -6.06 -9.21
N GLY A 27 -24.28 -7.19 -9.72
CA GLY A 27 -23.53 -8.44 -9.79
C GLY A 27 -22.30 -8.46 -10.68
N GLU A 28 -22.09 -7.42 -11.50
CA GLU A 28 -20.94 -7.28 -12.41
C GLU A 28 -19.89 -6.31 -11.85
N GLU A 29 -20.25 -5.55 -10.81
CA GLU A 29 -19.36 -4.61 -10.14
C GLU A 29 -18.63 -5.29 -8.99
N GLU A 30 -17.30 -5.28 -9.01
CA GLU A 30 -16.48 -5.98 -8.01
C GLU A 30 -16.13 -5.08 -6.82
N SER A 31 -15.51 -3.93 -7.04
CA SER A 31 -14.90 -3.09 -6.00
C SER A 31 -15.57 -1.74 -5.84
N ILE A 32 -15.86 -1.06 -6.93
CA ILE A 32 -16.53 0.25 -7.00
C ILE A 32 -17.59 0.22 -8.10
N CYS A 33 -18.67 0.98 -7.93
CA CYS A 33 -19.69 1.06 -8.96
C CYS A 33 -19.15 1.73 -10.23
N VAL A 34 -19.73 1.38 -11.38
CA VAL A 34 -19.33 1.90 -12.70
C VAL A 34 -19.27 3.43 -12.69
N SER A 35 -20.27 4.09 -12.11
CA SER A 35 -20.31 5.54 -12.03
C SER A 35 -19.11 6.11 -11.28
N CYS A 36 -18.83 5.61 -10.06
CA CYS A 36 -17.68 6.09 -9.29
C CYS A 36 -16.36 5.77 -9.97
N ASN A 37 -16.24 4.61 -10.60
CA ASN A 37 -15.03 4.22 -11.33
C ASN A 37 -14.77 5.12 -12.53
N LEU A 38 -15.83 5.55 -13.23
CA LEU A 38 -15.73 6.47 -14.37
C LEU A 38 -15.27 7.88 -13.96
N PHE A 39 -15.75 8.36 -12.79
CA PHE A 39 -15.40 9.70 -12.28
C PHE A 39 -14.15 9.72 -11.37
N LEU A 40 -13.52 8.57 -11.16
CA LEU A 40 -12.30 8.51 -10.35
C LEU A 40 -11.18 9.30 -11.05
N PRO A 41 -10.56 10.31 -10.40
CA PRO A 41 -9.48 11.09 -11.00
C PRO A 41 -8.20 10.25 -11.07
N ARG A 42 -8.12 9.40 -12.10
CA ARG A 42 -6.99 8.52 -12.35
C ARG A 42 -5.70 9.32 -12.47
N THR A 43 -4.59 8.76 -11.97
CA THR A 43 -3.28 9.38 -12.16
C THR A 43 -2.74 9.07 -13.55
N ASP A 44 -1.88 9.95 -14.03
CA ASP A 44 -1.12 9.73 -15.27
C ASP A 44 0.16 8.91 -15.05
N THR A 45 0.40 8.45 -13.80
CA THR A 45 1.62 7.71 -13.42
C THR A 45 1.78 6.39 -14.19
N TRP A 46 0.68 5.81 -14.66
CA TRP A 46 0.68 4.58 -15.46
C TRP A 46 1.17 4.75 -16.90
N LYS A 47 1.25 6.00 -17.42
CA LYS A 47 1.76 6.27 -18.76
C LYS A 47 3.26 6.00 -18.87
N ASP A 48 3.99 6.31 -17.79
CA ASP A 48 5.41 6.01 -17.64
C ASP A 48 5.71 5.73 -16.16
N PRO A 49 5.67 4.45 -15.74
CA PRO A 49 5.93 4.07 -14.34
C PRO A 49 7.33 4.44 -13.81
N TYR A 50 8.30 4.62 -14.71
CA TYR A 50 9.69 4.92 -14.36
C TYR A 50 9.95 6.42 -14.17
N ASN A 51 9.26 7.26 -14.92
CA ASN A 51 9.52 8.72 -14.93
C ASN A 51 8.19 9.51 -14.86
N ASN A 52 7.66 9.60 -13.66
CA ASN A 52 6.45 10.37 -13.36
C ASN A 52 6.62 11.16 -12.06
N GLU A 53 5.63 11.98 -11.73
CA GLU A 53 5.63 12.80 -10.52
C GLU A 53 5.82 12.00 -9.22
N MET A 54 5.21 10.80 -9.13
CA MET A 54 5.36 9.94 -7.95
C MET A 54 6.75 9.31 -7.87
N ALA A 55 7.31 8.81 -8.98
CA ALA A 55 8.66 8.25 -9.04
C ALA A 55 9.72 9.29 -8.65
N LYS A 56 9.56 10.53 -9.11
CA LYS A 56 10.47 11.66 -8.79
C LYS A 56 10.54 11.98 -7.30
N MET A 57 9.49 11.69 -6.51
CA MET A 57 9.52 11.87 -5.05
C MET A 57 10.56 10.99 -4.36
N PHE A 58 10.96 9.89 -4.99
CA PHE A 58 11.87 8.89 -4.44
C PHE A 58 13.29 8.98 -4.99
N TRP A 59 13.49 9.68 -6.10
CA TRP A 59 14.81 9.82 -6.72
C TRP A 59 15.85 10.37 -5.74
N HIS A 60 17.04 9.81 -5.77
CA HIS A 60 18.17 10.14 -4.88
C HIS A 60 17.91 9.85 -3.38
N ARG A 61 16.75 9.28 -3.01
CA ARG A 61 16.41 8.93 -1.63
C ARG A 61 16.46 7.43 -1.38
N ILE A 62 16.01 6.64 -2.35
CA ILE A 62 16.01 5.17 -2.35
C ILE A 62 16.23 4.65 -3.79
N PRO A 63 16.68 3.39 -3.96
CA PRO A 63 16.80 2.73 -5.27
C PRO A 63 15.39 2.40 -5.82
N ILE A 64 14.73 3.37 -6.40
CA ILE A 64 13.39 3.25 -6.98
C ILE A 64 13.48 2.86 -8.45
N GLU A 65 12.66 1.90 -8.89
CA GLU A 65 12.48 1.52 -10.29
C GLU A 65 11.18 2.12 -10.84
N LYS A 66 10.04 1.77 -10.25
CA LYS A 66 8.71 2.17 -10.73
C LYS A 66 7.87 2.72 -9.59
N ALA A 67 6.99 3.70 -9.87
CA ALA A 67 6.04 4.17 -8.87
C ALA A 67 4.73 4.60 -9.54
N CYS A 68 3.59 4.07 -9.06
CA CYS A 68 2.27 4.41 -9.56
C CYS A 68 1.24 4.52 -8.44
N ALA A 69 0.17 5.26 -8.72
CA ALA A 69 -0.99 5.36 -7.86
C ALA A 69 -2.28 5.23 -8.67
N LEU A 70 -3.36 4.81 -8.01
CA LEU A 70 -4.63 4.58 -8.68
C LEU A 70 -5.33 5.89 -9.05
N PHE A 71 -5.39 6.84 -8.10
CA PHE A 71 -6.07 8.12 -8.29
C PHE A 71 -5.40 9.28 -7.55
N TYR A 72 -5.70 10.51 -7.97
CA TYR A 72 -5.33 11.71 -7.23
C TYR A 72 -6.21 11.89 -6.00
N TYR A 73 -5.57 12.03 -4.85
CA TYR A 73 -6.22 12.34 -3.59
C TYR A 73 -6.17 13.84 -3.32
N LYS A 74 -7.34 14.44 -3.11
CA LYS A 74 -7.48 15.81 -2.58
C LYS A 74 -8.31 15.77 -1.30
N SER A 75 -7.87 16.49 -0.28
CA SER A 75 -8.66 16.67 0.95
C SER A 75 -10.01 17.32 0.60
N HIS A 76 -11.06 16.85 1.25
CA HIS A 76 -12.44 17.33 1.03
C HIS A 76 -13.05 17.01 -0.35
N ALA A 77 -12.38 16.26 -1.22
CA ALA A 77 -12.96 15.71 -2.44
C ALA A 77 -13.64 14.35 -2.17
N PHE A 78 -14.45 13.87 -3.12
CA PHE A 78 -15.08 12.54 -2.98
C PHE A 78 -14.07 11.41 -2.80
N THR A 79 -12.83 11.56 -3.31
CA THR A 79 -11.73 10.62 -3.10
C THR A 79 -11.28 10.50 -1.65
N SER A 80 -11.55 11.54 -0.83
CA SER A 80 -11.28 11.46 0.61
C SER A 80 -12.15 10.42 1.31
N ASN A 81 -13.38 10.17 0.81
CA ASN A 81 -14.27 9.15 1.35
C ASN A 81 -13.69 7.75 1.17
N ILE A 82 -13.03 7.46 0.04
CA ILE A 82 -12.37 6.17 -0.20
C ILE A 82 -11.32 5.91 0.88
N LEU A 83 -10.42 6.88 1.10
CA LEU A 83 -9.37 6.77 2.12
C LEU A 83 -9.93 6.76 3.55
N TYR A 84 -11.04 7.45 3.78
CA TYR A 84 -11.75 7.40 5.05
C TYR A 84 -12.33 6.01 5.30
N GLN A 85 -12.99 5.43 4.31
CA GLN A 85 -13.51 4.06 4.38
C GLN A 85 -12.39 3.05 4.65
N LEU A 86 -11.25 3.15 3.95
CA LEU A 86 -10.07 2.32 4.20
C LEU A 86 -9.57 2.41 5.65
N LYS A 87 -9.77 3.52 6.34
CA LYS A 87 -9.20 3.75 7.68
C LYS A 87 -10.17 3.50 8.83
N TYR A 88 -11.48 3.66 8.59
CA TYR A 88 -12.46 3.77 9.68
C TYR A 88 -13.73 2.95 9.51
N SER A 89 -13.95 2.30 8.35
CA SER A 89 -15.18 1.52 8.14
C SER A 89 -15.15 0.12 8.75
N HIS A 90 -14.00 -0.34 9.24
CA HIS A 90 -13.78 -1.75 9.66
C HIS A 90 -14.13 -2.76 8.55
N ARG A 91 -13.90 -2.39 7.29
CA ARG A 91 -14.20 -3.18 6.10
C ARG A 91 -12.92 -3.45 5.31
N PRO A 92 -12.11 -4.45 5.73
CA PRO A 92 -10.85 -4.80 5.07
C PRO A 92 -11.04 -5.22 3.60
N GLU A 93 -12.22 -5.76 3.26
CA GLU A 93 -12.56 -6.16 1.89
C GLU A 93 -12.46 -5.00 0.91
N VAL A 94 -12.79 -3.77 1.32
CA VAL A 94 -12.65 -2.58 0.46
C VAL A 94 -11.19 -2.33 0.06
N ALA A 95 -10.25 -2.54 0.99
CA ALA A 95 -8.83 -2.41 0.71
C ALA A 95 -8.33 -3.50 -0.24
N THR A 96 -8.80 -4.74 -0.03
CA THR A 96 -8.49 -5.87 -0.90
C THR A 96 -9.00 -5.63 -2.32
N ASP A 97 -10.25 -5.20 -2.48
CA ASP A 97 -10.87 -4.90 -3.77
C ASP A 97 -10.12 -3.79 -4.53
N LEU A 98 -9.73 -2.71 -3.82
CA LEU A 98 -8.92 -1.65 -4.42
C LEU A 98 -7.52 -2.15 -4.80
N GLY A 99 -6.97 -3.09 -4.05
CA GLY A 99 -5.72 -3.78 -4.39
C GLY A 99 -5.84 -4.61 -5.68
N ILE A 100 -6.95 -5.30 -5.88
CA ILE A 100 -7.26 -6.02 -7.12
C ILE A 100 -7.33 -5.05 -8.30
N LEU A 101 -8.07 -3.95 -8.14
CA LEU A 101 -8.19 -2.93 -9.19
C LEU A 101 -6.83 -2.31 -9.54
N LEU A 102 -6.00 -2.00 -8.52
CA LEU A 102 -4.65 -1.47 -8.70
C LEU A 102 -3.76 -2.46 -9.47
N ALA A 103 -3.87 -3.76 -9.15
CA ALA A 103 -3.13 -4.80 -9.85
C ALA A 103 -3.59 -4.96 -11.31
N GLN A 104 -4.89 -4.91 -11.56
CA GLN A 104 -5.44 -4.97 -12.92
C GLN A 104 -4.92 -3.82 -13.80
N GLU A 105 -4.78 -2.60 -13.27
CA GLU A 105 -4.16 -1.49 -14.00
C GLU A 105 -2.67 -1.74 -14.25
N GLY A 106 -1.94 -2.22 -13.25
CA GLY A 106 -0.52 -2.51 -13.38
C GLY A 106 -0.20 -3.64 -14.36
N MET A 107 -1.06 -4.67 -14.46
CA MET A 107 -0.89 -5.75 -15.43
C MET A 107 -0.95 -5.25 -16.88
N LYS A 108 -1.72 -4.20 -17.17
CA LYS A 108 -1.82 -3.62 -18.53
C LYS A 108 -0.52 -3.00 -19.02
N VAL A 109 0.35 -2.59 -18.10
CA VAL A 109 1.62 -1.88 -18.39
C VAL A 109 2.85 -2.67 -17.93
N HIS A 110 2.69 -3.96 -17.68
CA HIS A 110 3.79 -4.84 -17.23
C HIS A 110 4.52 -4.33 -15.98
N PHE A 111 3.78 -3.69 -15.07
CA PHE A 111 4.34 -3.08 -13.88
C PHE A 111 5.01 -4.10 -12.94
N PHE A 112 4.48 -5.33 -12.90
CA PHE A 112 4.91 -6.36 -11.95
C PHE A 112 6.06 -7.23 -12.44
N ASP A 113 6.49 -7.03 -13.69
CA ASP A 113 7.64 -7.75 -14.21
C ASP A 113 8.86 -7.44 -13.34
N ASP A 114 9.69 -8.46 -13.09
CA ASP A 114 10.90 -8.42 -12.26
C ASP A 114 10.68 -8.09 -10.76
N ILE A 115 9.45 -8.17 -10.25
CA ILE A 115 9.15 -8.01 -8.82
C ILE A 115 9.14 -9.38 -8.12
N ASP A 116 9.97 -9.52 -7.07
CA ASP A 116 10.11 -10.77 -6.31
C ASP A 116 9.09 -10.94 -5.19
N GLY A 117 8.43 -9.86 -4.76
CA GLY A 117 7.44 -9.93 -3.71
C GLY A 117 6.97 -8.57 -3.21
N ILE A 118 5.99 -8.59 -2.34
CA ILE A 118 5.27 -7.42 -1.84
C ILE A 118 5.61 -7.19 -0.37
N ILE A 119 5.98 -5.98 -0.01
CA ILE A 119 6.15 -5.55 1.38
C ILE A 119 5.14 -4.42 1.66
N PRO A 120 4.04 -4.70 2.37
CA PRO A 120 3.12 -3.66 2.81
C PRO A 120 3.76 -2.80 3.90
N ILE A 121 3.55 -1.48 3.85
CA ILE A 121 4.01 -0.57 4.90
C ILE A 121 3.37 -0.96 6.24
N PRO A 122 4.19 -1.27 7.28
CA PRO A 122 3.66 -1.66 8.57
C PRO A 122 2.95 -0.51 9.28
N LEU A 123 1.80 -0.82 9.87
CA LEU A 123 1.06 0.11 10.71
C LEU A 123 1.55 0.04 12.16
N ALA A 124 1.52 1.17 12.87
CA ALA A 124 1.85 1.18 14.29
C ALA A 124 0.85 0.32 15.09
N PRO A 125 1.29 -0.50 16.08
CA PRO A 125 0.42 -1.44 16.77
C PRO A 125 -0.83 -0.82 17.42
N HIS A 126 -0.74 0.41 17.94
CA HIS A 126 -1.89 1.10 18.51
C HIS A 126 -2.93 1.46 17.42
N ARG A 127 -2.48 1.88 16.24
CA ARG A 127 -3.36 2.18 15.09
C ARG A 127 -3.98 0.90 14.52
N GLN A 128 -3.22 -0.19 14.48
CA GLN A 128 -3.74 -1.49 14.04
C GLN A 128 -4.84 -1.99 14.99
N ARG A 129 -4.65 -1.85 16.31
CA ARG A 129 -5.71 -2.16 17.29
C ARG A 129 -6.95 -1.29 17.13
N GLN A 130 -6.78 0.00 16.86
CA GLN A 130 -7.87 0.94 16.64
C GLN A 130 -8.65 0.66 15.35
N ARG A 131 -7.95 0.28 14.27
CA ARG A 131 -8.54 0.06 12.93
C ARG A 131 -8.96 -1.40 12.72
N GLY A 132 -8.45 -2.33 13.50
CA GLY A 132 -8.66 -3.78 13.37
C GLY A 132 -7.77 -4.45 12.32
N TYR A 133 -7.19 -3.71 11.39
CA TYR A 133 -6.35 -4.23 10.30
C TYR A 133 -5.32 -3.20 9.81
N ASN A 134 -4.35 -3.66 9.01
CA ASN A 134 -3.41 -2.83 8.28
C ASN A 134 -3.89 -2.65 6.83
N GLN A 135 -4.20 -1.42 6.43
CA GLN A 135 -4.73 -1.10 5.10
C GLN A 135 -3.77 -1.54 3.99
N SER A 136 -2.49 -1.23 4.14
CA SER A 136 -1.46 -1.58 3.16
C SER A 136 -1.32 -3.10 3.00
N GLU A 137 -1.56 -3.87 4.06
CA GLU A 137 -1.55 -5.34 4.03
C GLU A 137 -2.76 -5.90 3.27
N GLU A 138 -3.96 -5.35 3.50
CA GLU A 138 -5.15 -5.79 2.75
C GLU A 138 -5.06 -5.41 1.27
N ILE A 139 -4.51 -4.23 0.92
CA ILE A 139 -4.22 -3.85 -0.46
C ILE A 139 -3.23 -4.85 -1.08
N ALA A 140 -2.16 -5.21 -0.36
CA ALA A 140 -1.18 -6.20 -0.80
C ALA A 140 -1.81 -7.57 -1.06
N LYS A 141 -2.79 -8.00 -0.25
CA LYS A 141 -3.56 -9.24 -0.48
C LYS A 141 -4.33 -9.19 -1.80
N GLY A 142 -4.98 -8.05 -2.08
CA GLY A 142 -5.68 -7.86 -3.37
C GLY A 142 -4.73 -7.91 -4.56
N ILE A 143 -3.56 -7.26 -4.46
CA ILE A 143 -2.53 -7.33 -5.49
C ILE A 143 -2.05 -8.76 -5.68
N ALA A 144 -1.78 -9.49 -4.60
CA ALA A 144 -1.29 -10.86 -4.65
C ALA A 144 -2.30 -11.85 -5.26
N GLN A 145 -3.61 -11.60 -5.12
CA GLN A 145 -4.64 -12.41 -5.78
C GLN A 145 -4.54 -12.38 -7.31
N VAL A 146 -4.09 -11.26 -7.87
CA VAL A 146 -3.96 -11.06 -9.33
C VAL A 146 -2.57 -11.46 -9.83
N THR A 147 -1.52 -11.11 -9.08
CA THR A 147 -0.13 -11.25 -9.50
C THR A 147 0.55 -12.52 -9.03
N HIS A 148 -0.04 -13.20 -8.02
CA HIS A 148 0.54 -14.34 -7.32
C HIS A 148 1.89 -14.07 -6.63
N LEU A 149 2.26 -12.79 -6.45
CA LEU A 149 3.48 -12.42 -5.75
C LEU A 149 3.37 -12.73 -4.24
N PRO A 150 4.44 -13.24 -3.62
CA PRO A 150 4.45 -13.49 -2.17
C PRO A 150 4.44 -12.19 -1.37
N ILE A 151 3.73 -12.20 -0.23
CA ILE A 151 3.65 -11.05 0.68
C ILE A 151 4.58 -11.28 1.88
N TYR A 152 5.41 -10.27 2.19
CA TYR A 152 6.36 -10.28 3.29
C TYR A 152 5.95 -9.27 4.37
N THR A 153 5.31 -9.73 5.44
CA THR A 153 4.84 -8.88 6.56
C THR A 153 5.78 -8.88 7.77
N ASN A 154 6.82 -9.71 7.73
CA ASN A 154 7.71 -9.99 8.87
C ASN A 154 9.18 -9.66 8.62
N ILE A 155 9.49 -8.76 7.68
CA ILE A 155 10.85 -8.25 7.45
C ILE A 155 11.07 -6.96 8.24
N VAL A 156 10.12 -6.05 8.20
CA VAL A 156 10.18 -4.73 8.82
C VAL A 156 8.94 -4.49 9.67
N ARG A 157 9.09 -3.78 10.78
CA ARG A 157 7.98 -3.36 11.63
C ARG A 157 8.09 -1.89 11.99
N ARG A 158 6.98 -1.29 12.36
CA ARG A 158 6.95 0.10 12.81
C ARG A 158 7.26 0.18 14.29
N ASN A 159 8.20 1.04 14.66
CA ASN A 159 8.56 1.29 16.06
C ASN A 159 7.40 1.96 16.80
N VAL A 160 7.21 1.56 18.05
CA VAL A 160 6.34 2.24 18.99
C VAL A 160 7.16 3.29 19.71
N PHE A 161 7.22 4.52 19.16
CA PHE A 161 7.69 5.62 19.99
C PHE A 161 6.69 5.84 21.12
N LYS A 162 7.15 5.74 22.36
CA LYS A 162 6.44 6.36 23.48
C LYS A 162 6.44 7.85 23.18
N GLU A 163 5.28 8.39 22.81
CA GLU A 163 5.11 9.85 22.75
C GLU A 163 5.47 10.40 24.13
N SER A 164 6.68 10.94 24.28
CA SER A 164 6.98 11.82 25.41
C SER A 164 6.07 13.04 25.23
N GLN A 165 5.19 13.22 26.23
CA GLN A 165 4.26 14.34 26.34
C GLN A 165 5.04 15.66 26.58
N THR A 166 5.77 16.14 25.59
CA THR A 166 6.33 17.47 25.62
C THR A 166 6.14 18.14 24.27
N GLN A 167 5.31 19.17 24.29
CA GLN A 167 4.94 20.05 23.18
C GLN A 167 6.13 20.89 22.65
N LYS A 168 7.31 20.35 22.50
CA LYS A 168 8.43 21.09 21.95
C LYS A 168 9.07 20.26 20.84
N ASP A 169 9.10 20.89 19.65
CA ASP A 169 10.01 20.69 18.53
C ASP A 169 9.42 20.14 17.24
N ARG A 170 9.02 21.10 16.41
CA ARG A 170 8.77 20.91 14.96
C ARG A 170 10.01 20.33 14.24
N TRP A 171 11.21 20.53 14.76
CA TRP A 171 12.49 20.01 14.25
C TRP A 171 12.65 18.49 14.49
N ARG A 172 12.19 17.97 15.62
CA ARG A 172 12.24 16.52 15.93
C ARG A 172 11.30 15.66 15.09
N ARG A 173 10.30 16.24 14.39
CA ARG A 173 9.44 15.48 13.49
C ARG A 173 10.19 14.89 12.30
N ASN A 174 11.23 15.53 11.78
CA ASN A 174 12.03 15.01 10.67
C ASN A 174 13.02 13.91 11.11
N GLU A 175 13.54 13.94 12.34
CA GLU A 175 14.38 12.88 12.89
C GLU A 175 13.56 11.66 13.29
N ASN A 176 12.36 11.85 13.85
CA ASN A 176 11.45 10.76 14.24
C ASN A 176 10.96 9.91 13.05
N VAL A 177 11.02 10.41 11.82
CA VAL A 177 10.65 9.62 10.62
C VAL A 177 11.76 8.63 10.26
N LYS A 178 13.04 8.96 10.49
CA LYS A 178 14.17 8.07 10.17
C LYS A 178 14.23 6.83 11.06
N GLU A 179 13.73 6.91 12.29
CA GLU A 179 13.70 5.79 13.26
C GLU A 179 12.33 5.13 13.37
N ALA A 180 11.39 5.50 12.48
CA ALA A 180 10.01 5.01 12.53
C ALA A 180 9.88 3.51 12.27
N PHE A 181 10.89 2.87 11.69
CA PHE A 181 10.89 1.46 11.32
C PHE A 181 12.12 0.74 11.84
N GLU A 182 12.00 -0.56 12.09
CA GLU A 182 13.12 -1.45 12.40
C GLU A 182 12.95 -2.81 11.72
N LEU A 183 14.08 -3.46 11.43
CA LEU A 183 14.07 -4.84 10.94
C LEU A 183 13.66 -5.81 12.05
N TYR A 184 12.93 -6.86 11.69
CA TYR A 184 12.78 -7.99 12.59
C TYR A 184 14.17 -8.60 12.91
N PRO A 185 14.37 -9.17 14.11
CA PRO A 185 15.68 -9.69 14.54
C PRO A 185 16.33 -10.62 13.52
N SER A 186 15.55 -11.50 12.89
CA SER A 186 16.05 -12.46 11.89
C SER A 186 16.64 -11.83 10.62
N TYR A 187 16.40 -10.55 10.38
CA TYR A 187 16.90 -9.81 9.21
C TYR A 187 17.95 -8.76 9.57
N ARG A 188 18.31 -8.62 10.85
CA ARG A 188 19.36 -7.69 11.28
C ARG A 188 20.73 -8.25 10.91
N PRO A 189 21.64 -7.43 10.37
CA PRO A 189 22.97 -7.89 9.93
C PRO A 189 23.87 -8.38 11.08
N ASP A 190 23.58 -7.97 12.32
CA ASP A 190 24.32 -8.33 13.54
C ASP A 190 23.93 -9.68 14.15
N GLN A 191 22.97 -10.40 13.55
CA GLN A 191 22.55 -11.72 14.02
C GLN A 191 23.57 -12.80 13.63
N GLU A 192 23.68 -13.85 14.47
CA GLU A 192 24.47 -15.04 14.17
C GLU A 192 24.11 -15.65 12.80
N LYS A 193 25.09 -16.08 12.02
CA LYS A 193 24.91 -16.58 10.64
C LYS A 193 23.80 -17.62 10.49
N GLY A 194 23.55 -18.46 11.48
CA GLY A 194 22.51 -19.49 11.43
C GLY A 194 21.06 -18.96 11.60
N LYS A 195 20.88 -17.71 12.03
CA LYS A 195 19.57 -17.07 12.28
C LYS A 195 19.33 -15.88 11.36
N ASN A 196 20.37 -15.41 10.67
CA ASN A 196 20.29 -14.23 9.81
C ASN A 196 19.70 -14.58 8.45
N LYS A 197 18.57 -13.96 8.11
CA LYS A 197 17.89 -14.08 6.82
C LYS A 197 18.14 -12.89 5.89
N SER A 198 19.03 -11.95 6.25
CA SER A 198 19.31 -10.77 5.42
C SER A 198 19.71 -11.14 4.00
N GLY A 199 20.62 -12.12 3.86
CA GLY A 199 21.05 -12.60 2.54
C GLY A 199 19.94 -13.22 1.69
N SER A 200 18.83 -13.66 2.30
CA SER A 200 17.70 -14.23 1.56
C SER A 200 16.83 -13.19 0.86
N ILE A 201 16.98 -11.90 1.23
CA ILE A 201 16.23 -10.77 0.65
C ILE A 201 17.15 -9.76 -0.05
N ALA A 202 18.46 -9.95 0.02
CA ALA A 202 19.42 -9.13 -0.71
C ALA A 202 19.26 -9.31 -2.22
N ASP A 203 19.58 -8.26 -2.97
CA ASP A 203 19.57 -8.19 -4.43
C ASP A 203 18.19 -8.47 -5.08
N ARG A 204 17.12 -8.43 -4.27
CA ARG A 204 15.74 -8.58 -4.74
C ARG A 204 15.09 -7.24 -5.07
N HIS A 205 14.04 -7.33 -5.90
CA HIS A 205 13.18 -6.23 -6.25
C HIS A 205 11.83 -6.35 -5.52
N PHE A 206 11.55 -5.47 -4.58
CA PHE A 206 10.32 -5.50 -3.80
C PHE A 206 9.34 -4.41 -4.20
N LEU A 207 8.07 -4.78 -4.24
CA LEU A 207 6.95 -3.85 -4.31
C LEU A 207 6.58 -3.37 -2.91
N ILE A 208 6.70 -2.07 -2.68
CA ILE A 208 6.24 -1.42 -1.46
C ILE A 208 4.83 -0.89 -1.67
N VAL A 209 3.91 -1.24 -0.77
CA VAL A 209 2.50 -0.87 -0.88
C VAL A 209 2.09 0.01 0.30
N ASP A 210 1.44 1.14 0.00
CA ASP A 210 0.84 2.03 1.01
C ASP A 210 -0.58 2.47 0.59
N ASP A 211 -1.40 2.98 1.53
CA ASP A 211 -2.74 3.47 1.23
C ASP A 211 -2.69 4.81 0.49
N VAL A 212 -1.82 5.72 0.90
CA VAL A 212 -1.66 7.04 0.27
C VAL A 212 -0.22 7.51 0.28
N CYS A 213 0.26 7.98 -0.86
CA CYS A 213 1.53 8.66 -0.99
C CYS A 213 1.31 10.18 -1.00
N THR A 214 1.90 10.88 -0.02
CA THR A 214 1.87 12.34 0.04
C THR A 214 3.24 12.93 -0.33
N THR A 215 4.20 12.84 0.57
CA THR A 215 5.59 13.28 0.35
C THR A 215 6.56 12.11 0.13
N GLY A 216 6.06 10.89 0.18
CA GLY A 216 6.85 9.67 0.14
C GLY A 216 7.74 9.41 1.37
N ALA A 217 7.66 10.26 2.41
CA ALA A 217 8.56 10.18 3.57
C ALA A 217 8.44 8.84 4.33
N THR A 218 7.23 8.32 4.51
CA THR A 218 6.97 7.04 5.17
C THR A 218 7.60 5.88 4.39
N ILE A 219 7.39 5.88 3.08
CA ILE A 219 7.92 4.86 2.16
C ILE A 219 9.44 4.90 2.16
N CYS A 220 10.05 6.10 2.04
CA CYS A 220 11.50 6.25 2.09
C CYS A 220 12.11 5.73 3.40
N ALA A 221 11.51 6.06 4.56
CA ALA A 221 12.00 5.58 5.85
C ALA A 221 11.92 4.05 5.97
N CYS A 222 10.86 3.44 5.46
CA CYS A 222 10.72 1.99 5.42
C CYS A 222 11.80 1.35 4.52
N CYS A 223 11.98 1.84 3.29
CA CYS A 223 12.98 1.35 2.34
C CYS A 223 14.41 1.53 2.86
N GLN A 224 14.73 2.69 3.46
CA GLN A 224 16.03 2.94 4.09
C GLN A 224 16.33 1.96 5.24
N THR A 225 15.27 1.52 5.95
CA THR A 225 15.42 0.48 6.98
C THR A 225 15.65 -0.89 6.35
N LEU A 226 14.94 -1.23 5.27
CA LEU A 226 15.13 -2.48 4.52
C LEU A 226 16.53 -2.59 3.93
N LEU A 227 17.10 -1.50 3.40
CA LEU A 227 18.46 -1.45 2.85
C LEU A 227 19.55 -1.80 3.88
N LYS A 228 19.28 -1.72 5.19
CA LYS A 228 20.20 -2.21 6.22
C LYS A 228 20.38 -3.73 6.21
N ALA A 229 19.43 -4.48 5.62
CA ALA A 229 19.51 -5.93 5.47
C ALA A 229 20.22 -6.40 4.19
N GLY A 230 20.48 -5.49 3.24
CA GLY A 230 21.17 -5.77 1.98
C GLY A 230 20.74 -4.83 0.86
N ASN A 231 21.41 -4.93 -0.28
CA ASN A 231 21.01 -4.18 -1.47
C ASN A 231 19.65 -4.69 -1.97
N MET A 232 18.78 -3.77 -2.36
CA MET A 232 17.46 -4.08 -2.90
C MET A 232 17.04 -2.98 -3.85
N LYS A 233 16.15 -3.32 -4.77
CA LYS A 233 15.42 -2.37 -5.61
C LYS A 233 13.98 -2.30 -5.14
N PHE A 234 13.34 -1.15 -5.36
CA PHE A 234 11.96 -0.95 -4.95
C PHE A 234 11.09 -0.44 -6.10
N SER A 235 9.88 -0.95 -6.17
CA SER A 235 8.77 -0.31 -6.85
C SER A 235 7.72 0.08 -5.82
N VAL A 236 6.91 1.08 -6.10
CA VAL A 236 5.92 1.62 -5.15
C VAL A 236 4.55 1.65 -5.79
N LEU A 237 3.55 1.16 -5.06
CA LEU A 237 2.14 1.34 -5.40
C LEU A 237 1.37 1.95 -4.22
N SER A 238 0.47 2.87 -4.52
CA SER A 238 -0.51 3.39 -3.57
C SER A 238 -1.90 3.54 -4.20
N ILE A 239 -2.92 3.53 -3.35
CA ILE A 239 -4.29 3.81 -3.79
C ILE A 239 -4.44 5.29 -4.13
N GLY A 240 -3.94 6.18 -3.27
CA GLY A 240 -4.00 7.62 -3.48
C GLY A 240 -2.62 8.26 -3.63
N LEU A 241 -2.51 9.23 -4.55
CA LEU A 241 -1.41 10.16 -4.64
C LEU A 241 -1.92 11.54 -4.28
N ALA A 242 -1.29 12.22 -3.31
CA ALA A 242 -1.67 13.59 -3.00
C ALA A 242 -1.38 14.47 -4.23
N GLY A 243 -2.44 15.02 -4.82
CA GLY A 243 -2.35 16.02 -5.88
C GLY A 243 -2.25 17.43 -5.29
N GLU A 244 -1.62 18.32 -6.03
CA GLU A 244 -1.59 19.75 -5.74
C GLU A 244 -2.99 20.39 -5.76
#